data_0f476ecdcc3d4a8182f704751706c46a
#
_entry.id   0f476ecdcc3d4a8182f704751706c46a
#
_cell.length_a   1.000
_cell.length_b   1.000
_cell.length_c   1.000
_cell.angle_alpha   90.00
_cell.angle_beta   90.00
_cell.angle_gamma   90.00
#
_symmetry.space_group_name_H-M   'P 1'
#
loop_
_entity.id
_entity.type
_entity.pdbx_description
1 polymer ?
#
loop_
_entity_poly.entity_id
_entity_poly.type
_entity_poly.pdbx_seq_one_letter_code
_entity_poly.pdbx_strand_id
1 'polypeptide(L)'
;MHKRAVISFVFILAFLGGLMLRIYDISGQQLHRAAEQQAGLTVTVANARGTIYDCMMRPLVNSDTEYRVIATANPEAIAAVSGCVDKKTLESFTARLQEGKPAVAVIDTLPPPADGLALFETPVRHRGTLLAPHIVGYLDGDGIKGATGAELVFNELLSEYAGKLTVTYTVDAVGKPLEGIEPIITNTLDKAKAGVMLTIDKDIQMIAENAARDHLTKGAVVVMEPGTGRISALVSLPDFQPSTLSEALDDQNSPLINRAFSNYNCGSVFKIVTTAAALENGISTSSKHGCQGSFHVGDVKFHCHNRLGHGMLSMLEGFAQSCNPYFIQLALQAGGASLYNMSADLGFDRPVFLAEGWKTARAVLPSQGQLVSPAAVGNLAFGQGVLMATPVHIAQLISTAVNRGNLIRPTLIKGTVDFDG
;
A
#
# COMPACT_ATOMS: atom_id res chain seq x y z
N MET A 1 -0.44 25.07 -84.75
CA MET A 1 0.42 24.16 -83.93
C MET A 1 1.09 24.85 -82.70
N HIS A 2 1.55 26.10 -82.77
CA HIS A 2 2.23 26.76 -81.61
C HIS A 2 1.44 26.91 -80.31
N LYS A 3 0.13 27.22 -80.41
CA LYS A 3 -0.68 27.38 -79.18
C LYS A 3 -0.82 26.09 -78.34
N ARG A 4 -0.91 24.92 -78.97
CA ARG A 4 -1.01 23.62 -78.30
C ARG A 4 0.32 23.23 -77.61
N ALA A 5 1.47 23.55 -78.30
CA ALA A 5 2.77 23.29 -77.74
C ALA A 5 3.06 24.18 -76.51
N VAL A 6 2.64 25.45 -76.52
CA VAL A 6 2.78 26.35 -75.35
C VAL A 6 1.94 25.88 -74.17
N ILE A 7 0.70 25.46 -74.44
CA ILE A 7 -0.20 24.91 -73.36
C ILE A 7 0.41 23.66 -72.74
N SER A 8 0.92 22.73 -73.56
CA SER A 8 1.55 21.50 -73.06
C SER A 8 2.83 21.83 -72.25
N PHE A 9 3.60 22.81 -72.67
CA PHE A 9 4.81 23.24 -71.95
C PHE A 9 4.48 23.86 -70.59
N VAL A 10 3.44 24.72 -70.52
CA VAL A 10 2.95 25.29 -69.24
C VAL A 10 2.44 24.19 -68.28
N PHE A 11 1.75 23.20 -68.80
CA PHE A 11 1.26 22.05 -67.99
C PHE A 11 2.42 21.22 -67.44
N ILE A 12 3.46 20.97 -68.21
CA ILE A 12 4.66 20.24 -67.79
C ILE A 12 5.41 21.04 -66.70
N LEU A 13 5.56 22.36 -66.87
CA LEU A 13 6.18 23.23 -65.87
C LEU A 13 5.38 23.29 -64.57
N ALA A 14 4.08 23.40 -64.64
CA ALA A 14 3.20 23.37 -63.46
C ALA A 14 3.25 22.01 -62.74
N PHE A 15 3.29 20.89 -63.46
CA PHE A 15 3.45 19.55 -62.91
C PHE A 15 4.80 19.35 -62.24
N LEU A 16 5.92 19.81 -62.87
CA LEU A 16 7.25 19.77 -62.31
C LEU A 16 7.37 20.67 -61.04
N GLY A 17 6.73 21.84 -61.07
CA GLY A 17 6.65 22.72 -59.92
C GLY A 17 5.86 22.08 -58.74
N GLY A 18 4.77 21.43 -59.05
CA GLY A 18 3.99 20.64 -58.05
C GLY A 18 4.77 19.45 -57.49
N LEU A 19 5.54 18.76 -58.32
CA LEU A 19 6.46 17.69 -57.89
C LEU A 19 7.57 18.20 -57.00
N MET A 20 8.16 19.33 -57.32
CA MET A 20 9.19 19.96 -56.48
C MET A 20 8.64 20.41 -55.11
N LEU A 21 7.46 21.02 -55.09
CA LEU A 21 6.79 21.39 -53.86
C LEU A 21 6.47 20.17 -53.00
N ARG A 22 6.01 19.06 -53.61
CA ARG A 22 5.74 17.82 -52.90
C ARG A 22 7.02 17.15 -52.38
N ILE A 23 8.10 17.17 -53.12
CA ILE A 23 9.41 16.68 -52.65
C ILE A 23 9.91 17.53 -51.52
N TYR A 24 9.75 18.85 -51.56
CA TYR A 24 10.11 19.77 -50.48
C TYR A 24 9.28 19.51 -49.20
N ASP A 25 7.98 19.29 -49.36
CA ASP A 25 7.07 19.00 -48.26
C ASP A 25 7.35 17.61 -47.64
N ILE A 26 7.67 16.60 -48.45
CA ILE A 26 8.06 15.26 -48.02
C ILE A 26 9.46 15.24 -47.41
N SER A 27 10.41 16.02 -47.92
CA SER A 27 11.75 16.13 -47.35
C SER A 27 11.84 17.05 -46.12
N GLY A 28 10.84 17.93 -45.95
CA GLY A 28 10.72 18.82 -44.81
C GLY A 28 10.06 18.20 -43.58
N GLN A 29 10.76 18.17 -42.49
CA GLN A 29 10.31 17.95 -41.11
C GLN A 29 9.77 16.55 -40.73
N GLN A 30 8.90 15.87 -41.47
CA GLN A 30 8.35 14.58 -41.04
C GLN A 30 9.32 13.40 -41.27
N LEU A 31 9.99 13.36 -42.41
CA LEU A 31 11.01 12.35 -42.72
C LEU A 31 12.29 12.57 -41.90
N HIS A 32 12.66 13.82 -41.64
CA HIS A 32 13.80 14.13 -40.78
C HIS A 32 13.55 13.69 -39.33
N ARG A 33 12.38 14.01 -38.79
CA ARG A 33 11.96 13.52 -37.45
C ARG A 33 11.79 12.00 -37.38
N ALA A 34 11.25 11.37 -38.42
CA ALA A 34 11.14 9.93 -38.47
C ALA A 34 12.51 9.24 -38.63
N ALA A 35 13.42 9.83 -39.41
CA ALA A 35 14.79 9.33 -39.53
C ALA A 35 15.60 9.56 -38.25
N GLU A 36 15.42 10.69 -37.57
CA GLU A 36 16.02 10.95 -36.25
C GLU A 36 15.47 9.99 -35.18
N GLN A 37 14.17 9.66 -35.21
CA GLN A 37 13.57 8.68 -34.32
C GLN A 37 14.01 7.24 -34.63
N GLN A 38 14.25 6.90 -35.89
CA GLN A 38 14.79 5.61 -36.30
C GLN A 38 16.30 5.46 -36.06
N ALA A 39 17.03 6.58 -36.01
CA ALA A 39 18.47 6.60 -35.75
C ALA A 39 18.81 6.68 -34.25
N GLY A 40 17.81 6.66 -33.38
CA GLY A 40 18.00 6.78 -31.92
C GLY A 40 17.77 5.45 -31.20
N LEU A 41 18.73 5.00 -30.39
CA LEU A 41 18.58 3.90 -29.44
C LEU A 41 18.39 4.47 -28.03
N THR A 42 17.17 4.41 -27.51
CA THR A 42 16.88 4.83 -26.14
C THR A 42 17.00 3.67 -25.17
N VAL A 43 17.82 3.84 -24.17
CA VAL A 43 18.03 2.88 -23.07
C VAL A 43 17.50 3.48 -21.78
N THR A 44 16.63 2.77 -21.09
CA THR A 44 16.16 3.17 -19.78
C THR A 44 17.20 2.74 -18.72
N VAL A 45 17.72 3.74 -17.98
CA VAL A 45 18.68 3.53 -16.89
C VAL A 45 17.93 3.24 -15.59
N ALA A 46 16.88 4.02 -15.31
CA ALA A 46 16.08 3.85 -14.12
C ALA A 46 14.61 4.26 -14.35
N ASN A 47 13.73 3.66 -13.58
CA ASN A 47 12.35 4.08 -13.43
C ASN A 47 12.09 4.37 -11.96
N ALA A 48 11.29 5.38 -11.67
CA ALA A 48 10.77 5.65 -10.35
C ALA A 48 9.25 5.84 -10.44
N ARG A 49 8.53 5.36 -9.46
CA ARG A 49 7.09 5.47 -9.32
C ARG A 49 6.77 6.51 -8.24
N GLY A 50 5.63 7.18 -8.28
CA GLY A 50 5.21 8.16 -7.28
C GLY A 50 5.45 7.69 -5.85
N THR A 51 5.77 8.60 -4.94
CA THR A 51 6.22 8.29 -3.58
C THR A 51 5.04 8.13 -2.62
N ILE A 52 5.18 7.21 -1.66
CA ILE A 52 4.27 7.05 -0.53
C ILE A 52 4.97 7.68 0.67
N TYR A 53 4.31 8.65 1.30
CA TYR A 53 4.81 9.41 2.44
C TYR A 53 4.09 9.04 3.74
N ASP A 54 4.77 9.23 4.85
CA ASP A 54 4.16 9.26 6.17
C ASP A 54 3.40 10.57 6.42
N CYS A 55 2.80 10.72 7.60
CA CYS A 55 2.01 11.91 7.95
C CYS A 55 2.84 13.21 8.07
N MET A 56 4.17 13.12 8.11
CA MET A 56 5.12 14.24 8.20
C MET A 56 5.92 14.46 6.91
N MET A 57 5.46 13.95 5.77
CA MET A 57 6.14 14.03 4.47
C MET A 57 7.49 13.30 4.41
N ARG A 58 7.74 12.34 5.31
CA ARG A 58 8.93 11.49 5.24
C ARG A 58 8.63 10.30 4.32
N PRO A 59 9.48 9.99 3.34
CA PRO A 59 9.22 8.90 2.39
C PRO A 59 9.25 7.53 3.10
N LEU A 60 8.26 6.70 2.80
CA LEU A 60 8.20 5.28 3.18
C LEU A 60 8.76 4.39 2.07
N VAL A 61 8.77 4.90 0.84
CA VAL A 61 9.36 4.28 -0.36
C VAL A 61 10.17 5.33 -1.11
N ASN A 62 11.09 4.92 -1.99
CA ASN A 62 12.03 5.82 -2.70
C ASN A 62 12.94 6.64 -1.76
N SER A 63 13.18 6.18 -0.52
CA SER A 63 14.00 6.88 0.46
C SER A 63 15.49 6.66 0.28
N ASP A 64 15.85 5.59 -0.39
CA ASP A 64 17.22 5.18 -0.64
C ASP A 64 17.60 5.42 -2.08
N THR A 65 18.90 5.52 -2.34
CA THR A 65 19.46 5.64 -3.68
C THR A 65 20.42 4.50 -3.97
N GLU A 66 20.60 4.23 -5.26
CA GLU A 66 21.63 3.33 -5.76
C GLU A 66 22.35 3.98 -6.95
N TYR A 67 23.57 3.55 -7.17
CA TYR A 67 24.34 3.99 -8.32
C TYR A 67 24.12 3.04 -9.49
N ARG A 68 23.86 3.62 -10.66
CA ARG A 68 23.73 2.90 -11.93
C ARG A 68 24.69 3.46 -12.93
N VAL A 69 25.32 2.57 -13.67
CA VAL A 69 26.17 2.94 -14.81
C VAL A 69 25.49 2.53 -16.10
N ILE A 70 25.70 3.32 -17.14
CA ILE A 70 25.45 2.93 -18.52
C ILE A 70 26.75 3.09 -19.29
N ALA A 71 27.08 2.10 -20.10
CA ALA A 71 28.27 2.15 -20.94
C ALA A 71 27.96 1.77 -22.38
N THR A 72 28.79 2.27 -23.31
CA THR A 72 28.92 1.81 -24.68
C THR A 72 30.05 0.79 -24.78
N ALA A 73 30.19 0.12 -25.94
CA ALA A 73 31.21 -0.92 -26.17
C ALA A 73 32.64 -0.33 -26.16
N ASN A 74 33.17 -0.09 -24.95
CA ASN A 74 34.53 0.40 -24.70
C ASN A 74 35.23 -0.51 -23.68
N PRO A 75 36.45 -1.03 -23.98
CA PRO A 75 37.22 -1.86 -23.05
C PRO A 75 37.53 -1.18 -21.72
N GLU A 76 37.75 0.13 -21.71
CA GLU A 76 38.01 0.90 -20.49
C GLU A 76 36.79 0.95 -19.57
N ALA A 77 35.58 1.10 -20.13
CA ALA A 77 34.34 1.06 -19.39
C ALA A 77 34.10 -0.32 -18.77
N ILE A 78 34.39 -1.42 -19.48
CA ILE A 78 34.29 -2.78 -18.95
C ILE A 78 35.29 -2.98 -17.79
N ALA A 79 36.54 -2.53 -17.96
CA ALA A 79 37.56 -2.63 -16.91
C ALA A 79 37.17 -1.81 -15.67
N ALA A 80 36.63 -0.60 -15.85
CA ALA A 80 36.17 0.26 -14.76
C ALA A 80 35.03 -0.37 -13.95
N VAL A 81 34.08 -1.06 -14.60
CA VAL A 81 32.91 -1.69 -13.94
C VAL A 81 33.24 -3.05 -13.32
N SER A 82 34.30 -3.74 -13.79
CA SER A 82 34.61 -5.12 -13.40
C SER A 82 34.81 -5.34 -11.91
N GLY A 83 35.29 -4.33 -11.17
CA GLY A 83 35.46 -4.36 -9.71
C GLY A 83 34.26 -3.83 -8.91
N CYS A 84 33.20 -3.38 -9.59
CA CYS A 84 32.09 -2.67 -8.97
C CYS A 84 30.77 -3.45 -8.96
N VAL A 85 30.75 -4.63 -9.57
CA VAL A 85 29.57 -5.49 -9.71
C VAL A 85 29.90 -6.95 -9.43
N ASP A 86 28.89 -7.76 -9.12
CA ASP A 86 29.06 -9.22 -9.01
C ASP A 86 29.34 -9.86 -10.39
N LYS A 87 29.87 -11.10 -10.36
CA LYS A 87 30.29 -11.84 -11.55
C LYS A 87 29.17 -12.01 -12.58
N LYS A 88 27.93 -12.31 -12.13
CA LYS A 88 26.79 -12.55 -13.02
C LYS A 88 26.36 -11.27 -13.73
N THR A 89 26.32 -10.17 -13.00
CA THR A 89 26.05 -8.83 -13.54
C THR A 89 27.10 -8.42 -14.55
N LEU A 90 28.39 -8.66 -14.24
CA LEU A 90 29.49 -8.38 -15.15
C LEU A 90 29.39 -9.18 -16.46
N GLU A 91 29.10 -10.48 -16.37
CA GLU A 91 28.93 -11.34 -17.55
C GLU A 91 27.80 -10.82 -18.47
N SER A 92 26.64 -10.50 -17.90
CA SER A 92 25.49 -9.98 -18.67
C SER A 92 25.76 -8.59 -19.25
N PHE A 93 26.42 -7.71 -18.50
CA PHE A 93 26.83 -6.38 -18.92
C PHE A 93 27.82 -6.47 -20.10
N THR A 94 28.86 -7.28 -19.97
CA THR A 94 29.90 -7.47 -21.00
C THR A 94 29.31 -8.12 -22.25
N ALA A 95 28.46 -9.11 -22.13
CA ALA A 95 27.82 -9.77 -23.27
C ALA A 95 27.03 -8.76 -24.13
N ARG A 96 26.27 -7.85 -23.47
CA ARG A 96 25.51 -6.83 -24.16
C ARG A 96 26.38 -5.80 -24.86
N LEU A 97 27.49 -5.41 -24.24
CA LEU A 97 28.48 -4.52 -24.86
C LEU A 97 29.17 -5.19 -26.06
N GLN A 98 29.46 -6.50 -26.00
CA GLN A 98 30.03 -7.27 -27.12
C GLN A 98 29.09 -7.36 -28.32
N GLU A 99 27.76 -7.30 -28.10
CA GLU A 99 26.77 -7.17 -29.17
C GLU A 99 26.77 -5.76 -29.81
N GLY A 100 27.59 -4.83 -29.30
CA GLY A 100 27.62 -3.43 -29.74
C GLY A 100 26.48 -2.58 -29.19
N LYS A 101 25.75 -3.06 -28.18
CA LYS A 101 24.62 -2.37 -27.56
C LYS A 101 25.03 -1.76 -26.23
N PRO A 102 24.50 -0.57 -25.84
CA PRO A 102 24.73 -0.02 -24.51
C PRO A 102 24.18 -0.96 -23.43
N ALA A 103 24.90 -1.03 -22.31
CA ALA A 103 24.55 -1.85 -21.17
C ALA A 103 24.39 -1.01 -19.91
N VAL A 104 23.44 -1.39 -19.03
CA VAL A 104 23.19 -0.77 -17.73
C VAL A 104 23.49 -1.79 -16.64
N ALA A 105 24.13 -1.35 -15.57
CA ALA A 105 24.33 -2.15 -14.36
C ALA A 105 24.12 -1.29 -13.11
N VAL A 106 23.60 -1.94 -12.05
CA VAL A 106 23.65 -1.41 -10.67
C VAL A 106 25.03 -1.73 -10.13
N ILE A 107 25.66 -0.80 -9.44
CA ILE A 107 27.01 -0.94 -8.91
C ILE A 107 27.04 -0.77 -7.39
N ASP A 108 27.90 -1.54 -6.73
CA ASP A 108 28.08 -1.50 -5.27
C ASP A 108 29.13 -0.47 -4.84
N THR A 109 30.09 -0.20 -5.71
CA THR A 109 31.19 0.76 -5.49
C THR A 109 31.34 1.66 -6.70
N LEU A 110 31.78 2.92 -6.48
CA LEU A 110 31.97 3.87 -7.57
C LEU A 110 33.14 3.47 -8.48
N PRO A 111 32.91 3.37 -9.79
CA PRO A 111 33.96 3.06 -10.74
C PRO A 111 34.89 4.26 -10.95
N PRO A 112 36.14 4.04 -11.38
CA PRO A 112 36.96 5.13 -11.88
C PRO A 112 36.32 5.73 -13.15
N PRO A 113 36.57 7.02 -13.43
CA PRO A 113 36.15 7.64 -14.69
C PRO A 113 36.73 6.87 -15.90
N ALA A 114 35.87 6.59 -16.88
CA ALA A 114 36.26 5.94 -18.13
C ALA A 114 35.45 6.48 -19.30
N ASP A 115 36.05 6.50 -20.47
CA ASP A 115 35.35 6.91 -21.67
C ASP A 115 34.22 5.99 -22.03
N GLY A 116 33.08 6.54 -22.45
CA GLY A 116 31.87 5.79 -22.77
C GLY A 116 31.10 5.26 -21.55
N LEU A 117 31.47 5.66 -20.31
CA LEU A 117 30.80 5.32 -19.06
C LEU A 117 30.12 6.56 -18.46
N ALA A 118 28.81 6.46 -18.21
CA ALA A 118 28.08 7.47 -17.47
C ALA A 118 27.52 6.88 -16.17
N LEU A 119 27.62 7.64 -15.08
CA LEU A 119 27.21 7.28 -13.74
C LEU A 119 25.99 8.11 -13.32
N PHE A 120 25.00 7.46 -12.72
CA PHE A 120 23.78 8.09 -12.22
C PHE A 120 23.45 7.59 -10.82
N GLU A 121 23.00 8.50 -9.98
CA GLU A 121 22.34 8.18 -8.73
C GLU A 121 20.82 8.11 -8.96
N THR A 122 20.19 7.02 -8.57
CA THR A 122 18.78 6.74 -8.87
C THR A 122 18.03 6.26 -7.62
N PRO A 123 16.77 6.65 -7.44
CA PRO A 123 15.99 6.20 -6.29
C PRO A 123 15.70 4.70 -6.37
N VAL A 124 15.69 4.06 -5.20
CA VAL A 124 15.29 2.66 -5.01
C VAL A 124 13.95 2.60 -4.31
N ARG A 125 13.02 1.81 -4.86
CA ARG A 125 11.68 1.69 -4.26
C ARG A 125 11.72 1.20 -2.82
N HIS A 126 12.47 0.14 -2.58
CA HIS A 126 12.68 -0.46 -1.27
C HIS A 126 14.12 -0.92 -1.13
N ARG A 127 14.78 -0.56 -0.03
CA ARG A 127 16.07 -1.11 0.36
C ARG A 127 16.01 -1.52 1.84
N GLY A 128 16.47 -2.74 2.15
CA GLY A 128 16.41 -3.26 3.52
C GLY A 128 14.97 -3.55 3.99
N THR A 129 14.67 -3.21 5.23
CA THR A 129 13.38 -3.50 5.87
C THR A 129 12.34 -2.43 5.53
N LEU A 130 11.28 -2.81 4.82
CA LEU A 130 10.14 -1.96 4.59
C LEU A 130 9.32 -1.81 5.87
N LEU A 131 9.04 -0.58 6.27
CA LEU A 131 8.15 -0.25 7.37
C LEU A 131 6.69 -0.36 6.91
N ALA A 132 5.81 -0.86 7.79
CA ALA A 132 4.39 -1.05 7.51
C ALA A 132 4.09 -1.82 6.20
N PRO A 133 4.71 -3.00 5.95
CA PRO A 133 4.63 -3.68 4.66
C PRO A 133 3.19 -4.01 4.23
N HIS A 134 2.28 -4.31 5.18
CA HIS A 134 0.86 -4.56 4.86
C HIS A 134 0.08 -3.29 4.50
N ILE A 135 0.60 -2.11 4.83
CA ILE A 135 -0.02 -0.82 4.52
C ILE A 135 0.59 -0.24 3.27
N VAL A 136 1.91 -0.21 3.17
CA VAL A 136 2.61 0.25 1.96
C VAL A 136 2.31 -0.71 0.80
N GLY A 137 2.44 -2.01 1.01
CA GLY A 137 2.24 -3.03 -0.01
C GLY A 137 3.51 -3.32 -0.81
N TYR A 138 3.32 -4.02 -1.92
CA TYR A 138 4.39 -4.38 -2.85
C TYR A 138 3.89 -4.34 -4.30
N LEU A 139 4.83 -4.34 -5.23
CA LEU A 139 4.56 -4.36 -6.66
C LEU A 139 4.45 -5.80 -7.18
N ASP A 140 3.82 -5.98 -8.33
CA ASP A 140 3.75 -7.25 -9.04
C ASP A 140 5.14 -7.76 -9.48
N GLY A 141 5.19 -8.96 -10.06
CA GLY A 141 6.44 -9.59 -10.47
C GLY A 141 7.24 -8.79 -11.51
N ASP A 142 6.57 -7.93 -12.29
CA ASP A 142 7.20 -7.03 -13.26
C ASP A 142 7.66 -5.70 -12.63
N GLY A 143 7.32 -5.46 -11.36
CA GLY A 143 7.67 -4.23 -10.62
C GLY A 143 6.96 -2.97 -11.13
N ILE A 144 5.83 -3.14 -11.83
CA ILE A 144 5.14 -2.04 -12.53
C ILE A 144 3.86 -1.64 -11.82
N LYS A 145 3.05 -2.63 -11.39
CA LYS A 145 1.73 -2.40 -10.78
C LYS A 145 1.73 -2.73 -9.30
N GLY A 146 0.94 -1.98 -8.55
CA GLY A 146 0.70 -2.30 -7.16
C GLY A 146 -0.10 -3.59 -7.01
N ALA A 147 0.38 -4.52 -6.18
CA ALA A 147 -0.28 -5.79 -5.88
C ALA A 147 -1.11 -5.75 -4.59
N THR A 148 -0.67 -5.00 -3.59
CA THR A 148 -1.35 -4.86 -2.30
C THR A 148 -1.15 -3.47 -1.69
N GLY A 149 -1.85 -3.17 -0.60
CA GLY A 149 -1.65 -1.96 0.21
C GLY A 149 -1.88 -0.66 -0.56
N ALA A 150 -1.16 0.40 -0.18
CA ALA A 150 -1.21 1.70 -0.83
C ALA A 150 -0.71 1.64 -2.29
N GLU A 151 0.24 0.75 -2.60
CA GLU A 151 0.70 0.50 -3.97
C GLU A 151 -0.46 0.10 -4.90
N LEU A 152 -1.36 -0.77 -4.42
CA LEU A 152 -2.54 -1.19 -5.19
C LEU A 152 -3.62 -0.12 -5.20
N VAL A 153 -3.97 0.41 -4.03
CA VAL A 153 -5.10 1.36 -3.89
C VAL A 153 -4.85 2.64 -4.68
N PHE A 154 -3.61 3.12 -4.70
CA PHE A 154 -3.19 4.32 -5.43
C PHE A 154 -2.42 4.01 -6.70
N ASN A 155 -2.64 2.82 -7.29
CA ASN A 155 -1.88 2.37 -8.45
C ASN A 155 -1.89 3.37 -9.62
N GLU A 156 -3.05 3.94 -9.95
CA GLU A 156 -3.18 4.91 -11.04
C GLU A 156 -2.41 6.19 -10.73
N LEU A 157 -2.65 6.79 -9.56
CA LEU A 157 -1.97 8.01 -9.11
C LEU A 157 -0.44 7.85 -9.08
N LEU A 158 0.04 6.77 -8.45
CA LEU A 158 1.47 6.51 -8.34
C LEU A 158 2.13 6.21 -9.70
N SER A 159 1.37 5.69 -10.66
CA SER A 159 1.85 5.46 -12.04
C SER A 159 1.86 6.75 -12.86
N GLU A 160 0.91 7.66 -12.65
CA GLU A 160 0.88 8.98 -13.29
C GLU A 160 2.12 9.80 -12.93
N TYR A 161 2.57 9.71 -11.68
CA TYR A 161 3.77 10.37 -11.18
C TYR A 161 5.06 9.57 -11.42
N ALA A 162 5.01 8.55 -12.28
CA ALA A 162 6.22 7.82 -12.62
C ALA A 162 7.19 8.67 -13.43
N GLY A 163 8.46 8.62 -13.05
CA GLY A 163 9.58 9.25 -13.76
C GLY A 163 10.54 8.23 -14.34
N LYS A 164 11.33 8.66 -15.31
CA LYS A 164 12.33 7.82 -15.98
C LYS A 164 13.62 8.58 -16.17
N LEU A 165 14.72 7.86 -16.09
CA LEU A 165 16.02 8.28 -16.57
C LEU A 165 16.34 7.46 -17.80
N THR A 166 16.48 8.12 -18.94
CA THR A 166 16.81 7.48 -20.23
C THR A 166 18.02 8.13 -20.86
N VAL A 167 18.79 7.34 -21.58
CA VAL A 167 19.91 7.78 -22.39
C VAL A 167 19.65 7.36 -23.84
N THR A 168 19.60 8.32 -24.75
CA THR A 168 19.35 8.10 -26.17
C THR A 168 20.63 8.30 -26.94
N TYR A 169 21.12 7.25 -27.57
CA TYR A 169 22.28 7.23 -28.44
C TYR A 169 21.86 7.41 -29.90
N THR A 170 22.60 8.21 -30.66
CA THR A 170 22.53 8.15 -32.11
C THR A 170 23.23 6.88 -32.60
N VAL A 171 22.57 6.08 -33.43
CA VAL A 171 23.05 4.76 -33.85
C VAL A 171 23.25 4.70 -35.37
N ASP A 172 24.11 3.78 -35.80
CA ASP A 172 24.27 3.42 -37.22
C ASP A 172 23.12 2.51 -37.71
N ALA A 173 23.18 2.08 -38.95
CA ALA A 173 22.17 1.21 -39.59
C ALA A 173 22.03 -0.18 -38.95
N VAL A 174 23.02 -0.62 -38.15
CA VAL A 174 23.00 -1.90 -37.42
C VAL A 174 22.71 -1.72 -35.92
N GLY A 175 22.40 -0.47 -35.50
CA GLY A 175 21.98 -0.16 -34.14
C GLY A 175 23.13 0.03 -33.15
N LYS A 176 24.36 0.26 -33.59
CA LYS A 176 25.49 0.59 -32.75
C LYS A 176 25.60 2.10 -32.52
N PRO A 177 25.86 2.56 -31.28
CA PRO A 177 26.12 3.95 -30.98
C PRO A 177 27.27 4.50 -31.83
N LEU A 178 27.06 5.69 -32.38
CA LEU A 178 28.10 6.38 -33.14
C LEU A 178 29.13 7.02 -32.21
N GLU A 179 30.41 6.78 -32.47
CA GLU A 179 31.50 7.39 -31.70
C GLU A 179 31.56 8.92 -31.92
N GLY A 180 31.91 9.65 -30.87
CA GLY A 180 32.06 11.10 -30.93
C GLY A 180 30.74 11.90 -30.93
N ILE A 181 29.59 11.25 -30.85
CA ILE A 181 28.30 11.90 -30.67
C ILE A 181 27.85 11.71 -29.22
N GLU A 182 27.68 12.82 -28.50
CA GLU A 182 27.19 12.80 -27.12
C GLU A 182 25.74 12.28 -27.06
N PRO A 183 25.43 11.34 -26.15
CA PRO A 183 24.08 10.85 -25.99
C PRO A 183 23.16 11.89 -25.32
N ILE A 184 21.89 11.87 -25.67
CA ILE A 184 20.86 12.72 -25.05
C ILE A 184 20.39 12.06 -23.75
N ILE A 185 20.59 12.74 -22.63
CA ILE A 185 20.11 12.29 -21.31
C ILE A 185 18.78 12.99 -21.01
N THR A 186 17.74 12.20 -20.77
CA THR A 186 16.44 12.71 -20.33
C THR A 186 16.15 12.17 -18.94
N ASN A 187 16.06 13.08 -17.97
CA ASN A 187 15.77 12.74 -16.57
C ASN A 187 14.45 13.37 -16.14
N THR A 188 13.48 12.54 -15.81
CA THR A 188 12.17 12.92 -15.26
C THR A 188 11.90 12.27 -13.89
N LEU A 189 12.94 11.75 -13.23
CA LEU A 189 12.80 11.05 -11.93
C LEU A 189 12.19 11.94 -10.85
N ASP A 190 12.36 13.26 -10.94
CA ASP A 190 11.75 14.21 -10.00
C ASP A 190 10.21 14.15 -9.97
N LYS A 191 9.58 13.69 -11.04
CA LYS A 191 8.12 13.44 -11.04
C LYS A 191 7.71 12.48 -9.95
N ALA A 192 8.55 11.52 -9.61
CA ALA A 192 8.27 10.52 -8.59
C ALA A 192 8.26 11.08 -7.15
N LYS A 193 8.62 12.36 -6.95
CA LYS A 193 8.45 13.06 -5.67
C LYS A 193 6.99 13.38 -5.36
N ALA A 194 6.11 13.45 -6.38
CA ALA A 194 4.68 13.50 -6.17
C ALA A 194 4.14 12.12 -5.76
N GLY A 195 2.99 12.08 -5.08
CA GLY A 195 2.43 10.82 -4.62
C GLY A 195 1.31 10.94 -3.58
N VAL A 196 1.29 10.04 -2.61
CA VAL A 196 0.27 9.96 -1.58
C VAL A 196 0.87 10.08 -0.18
N MET A 197 0.18 10.81 0.69
CA MET A 197 0.53 10.95 2.11
C MET A 197 -0.43 10.12 2.95
N LEU A 198 0.12 9.18 3.72
CA LEU A 198 -0.63 8.37 4.68
C LEU A 198 -0.78 9.09 6.02
N THR A 199 -1.65 8.57 6.90
CA THR A 199 -1.73 9.01 8.30
C THR A 199 -0.71 8.31 9.20
N ILE A 200 -0.04 7.27 8.70
CA ILE A 200 1.03 6.55 9.40
C ILE A 200 2.13 7.53 9.79
N ASP A 201 2.56 7.48 11.04
CA ASP A 201 3.75 8.16 11.56
C ASP A 201 4.89 7.17 11.63
N LYS A 202 5.98 7.47 10.94
CA LYS A 202 7.15 6.57 10.80
C LYS A 202 7.75 6.15 12.14
N ASP A 203 7.79 7.07 13.11
CA ASP A 203 8.38 6.79 14.42
C ASP A 203 7.44 5.94 15.27
N ILE A 204 6.13 6.27 15.29
CA ILE A 204 5.12 5.48 16.01
C ILE A 204 5.02 4.07 15.41
N GLN A 205 5.06 3.96 14.09
CA GLN A 205 5.03 2.67 13.40
C GLN A 205 6.23 1.80 13.77
N MET A 206 7.43 2.37 13.76
CA MET A 206 8.67 1.67 14.13
C MET A 206 8.63 1.18 15.60
N ILE A 207 8.15 2.02 16.53
CA ILE A 207 7.97 1.64 17.93
C ILE A 207 6.95 0.50 18.05
N ALA A 208 5.81 0.61 17.35
CA ALA A 208 4.76 -0.39 17.36
C ALA A 208 5.22 -1.73 16.79
N GLU A 209 5.99 -1.72 15.69
CA GLU A 209 6.54 -2.94 15.08
C GLU A 209 7.54 -3.63 16.02
N ASN A 210 8.47 -2.88 16.63
CA ASN A 210 9.45 -3.43 17.54
C ASN A 210 8.75 -4.05 18.76
N ALA A 211 7.84 -3.32 19.41
CA ALA A 211 7.06 -3.84 20.52
C ALA A 211 6.22 -5.06 20.14
N ALA A 212 5.63 -5.08 18.94
CA ALA A 212 4.88 -6.23 18.47
C ALA A 212 5.77 -7.46 18.26
N ARG A 213 6.95 -7.31 17.64
CA ARG A 213 7.91 -8.41 17.43
C ARG A 213 8.43 -8.99 18.74
N ASP A 214 8.60 -8.16 19.78
CA ASP A 214 9.07 -8.61 21.10
C ASP A 214 8.00 -9.42 21.86
N HIS A 215 6.70 -9.17 21.60
CA HIS A 215 5.62 -9.71 22.43
C HIS A 215 4.60 -10.57 21.69
N LEU A 216 4.58 -10.56 20.35
CA LEU A 216 3.60 -11.27 19.52
C LEU A 216 4.29 -12.15 18.49
N THR A 217 3.93 -13.42 18.46
CA THR A 217 4.29 -14.31 17.34
C THR A 217 3.30 -14.15 16.18
N LYS A 218 2.01 -13.89 16.49
CA LYS A 218 0.93 -13.75 15.52
C LYS A 218 -0.15 -12.82 16.06
N GLY A 219 -0.47 -11.76 15.30
CA GLY A 219 -1.48 -10.80 15.75
C GLY A 219 -1.42 -9.49 14.99
N ALA A 220 -2.07 -8.46 15.52
CA ALA A 220 -2.06 -7.12 14.97
C ALA A 220 -2.04 -6.06 16.07
N VAL A 221 -1.45 -4.91 15.77
CA VAL A 221 -1.50 -3.69 16.57
C VAL A 221 -2.09 -2.57 15.74
N VAL A 222 -3.04 -1.82 16.28
CA VAL A 222 -3.61 -0.62 15.66
C VAL A 222 -3.50 0.54 16.63
N VAL A 223 -2.80 1.59 16.25
CA VAL A 223 -2.68 2.84 17.01
C VAL A 223 -3.50 3.90 16.27
N MET A 224 -4.54 4.40 16.90
CA MET A 224 -5.48 5.35 16.30
C MET A 224 -5.70 6.55 17.22
N GLU A 225 -5.76 7.73 16.64
CA GLU A 225 -6.09 8.98 17.33
C GLU A 225 -7.62 9.09 17.49
N PRO A 226 -8.15 9.15 18.72
CA PRO A 226 -9.60 9.07 18.94
C PRO A 226 -10.38 10.23 18.35
N GLY A 227 -9.81 11.45 18.36
CA GLY A 227 -10.52 12.67 17.92
C GLY A 227 -10.61 12.83 16.40
N THR A 228 -9.73 12.19 15.63
CA THR A 228 -9.64 12.35 14.17
C THR A 228 -9.86 11.07 13.39
N GLY A 229 -9.70 9.89 14.03
CA GLY A 229 -9.74 8.59 13.37
C GLY A 229 -8.46 8.27 12.58
N ARG A 230 -7.42 9.11 12.64
CA ARG A 230 -6.14 8.84 11.97
C ARG A 230 -5.46 7.62 12.58
N ILE A 231 -5.09 6.66 11.74
CA ILE A 231 -4.30 5.50 12.15
C ILE A 231 -2.83 5.90 12.03
N SER A 232 -2.17 6.08 13.18
CA SER A 232 -0.75 6.48 13.25
C SER A 232 0.20 5.29 13.11
N ALA A 233 -0.24 4.08 13.49
CA ALA A 233 0.51 2.85 13.23
C ALA A 233 -0.44 1.66 13.06
N LEU A 234 -0.03 0.73 12.20
CA LEU A 234 -0.73 -0.53 11.99
C LEU A 234 0.27 -1.64 11.71
N VAL A 235 0.30 -2.64 12.58
CA VAL A 235 1.20 -3.78 12.50
C VAL A 235 0.38 -5.06 12.31
N SER A 236 0.86 -5.96 11.46
CA SER A 236 0.35 -7.32 11.32
C SER A 236 1.53 -8.30 11.36
N LEU A 237 1.47 -9.30 12.24
CA LEU A 237 2.51 -10.30 12.40
C LEU A 237 1.98 -11.73 12.17
N PRO A 238 2.82 -12.63 11.60
CA PRO A 238 4.14 -12.31 11.04
C PRO A 238 3.99 -11.35 9.86
N ASP A 239 5.04 -10.56 9.64
CA ASP A 239 5.14 -9.66 8.50
C ASP A 239 5.94 -10.29 7.35
N PHE A 240 6.09 -9.56 6.27
CA PHE A 240 6.86 -9.94 5.09
C PHE A 240 7.72 -8.77 4.62
N GLN A 241 8.71 -9.08 3.77
CA GLN A 241 9.47 -8.06 3.05
C GLN A 241 9.32 -8.29 1.54
N PRO A 242 9.23 -7.22 0.73
CA PRO A 242 9.15 -7.36 -0.73
C PRO A 242 10.31 -8.13 -1.34
N SER A 243 11.51 -8.05 -0.74
CA SER A 243 12.70 -8.77 -1.18
C SER A 243 12.64 -10.29 -0.98
N THR A 244 11.83 -10.78 -0.04
CA THR A 244 11.65 -12.21 0.29
C THR A 244 10.20 -12.67 0.11
N LEU A 245 9.49 -12.06 -0.84
CA LEU A 245 8.07 -12.32 -1.09
C LEU A 245 7.79 -13.78 -1.44
N SER A 246 8.68 -14.44 -2.19
CA SER A 246 8.57 -15.87 -2.53
C SER A 246 8.55 -16.78 -1.30
N GLU A 247 9.35 -16.47 -0.28
CA GLU A 247 9.36 -17.21 0.99
C GLU A 247 8.06 -17.00 1.76
N ALA A 248 7.52 -15.76 1.72
CA ALA A 248 6.27 -15.42 2.37
C ALA A 248 5.03 -16.10 1.76
N LEU A 249 5.07 -16.45 0.47
CA LEU A 249 3.98 -17.16 -0.21
C LEU A 249 3.84 -18.60 0.27
N ASP A 250 4.95 -19.26 0.60
CA ASP A 250 4.98 -20.66 1.03
C ASP A 250 4.91 -20.83 2.56
N ASP A 251 4.97 -19.72 3.33
CA ASP A 251 4.93 -19.77 4.79
C ASP A 251 3.54 -20.11 5.32
N GLN A 252 3.44 -21.23 6.08
CA GLN A 252 2.21 -21.70 6.72
C GLN A 252 1.62 -20.69 7.74
N ASN A 253 2.42 -19.74 8.24
CA ASN A 253 1.95 -18.68 9.12
C ASN A 253 1.24 -17.54 8.37
N SER A 254 1.21 -17.60 7.03
CA SER A 254 0.51 -16.66 6.16
C SER A 254 0.87 -15.19 6.46
N PRO A 255 2.16 -14.79 6.28
CA PRO A 255 2.62 -13.45 6.60
C PRO A 255 2.01 -12.37 5.69
N LEU A 256 1.48 -12.72 4.52
CA LEU A 256 0.84 -11.77 3.60
C LEU A 256 -0.55 -11.32 4.05
N ILE A 257 -1.15 -12.00 5.04
CA ILE A 257 -2.47 -11.62 5.56
C ILE A 257 -2.34 -10.38 6.45
N ASN A 258 -3.05 -9.31 6.10
CA ASN A 258 -3.22 -8.18 7.01
C ASN A 258 -4.22 -8.54 8.12
N ARG A 259 -3.70 -8.91 9.27
CA ARG A 259 -4.51 -9.34 10.42
C ARG A 259 -5.29 -8.21 11.06
N ALA A 260 -4.85 -6.98 10.91
CA ALA A 260 -5.62 -5.83 11.37
C ALA A 260 -6.93 -5.64 10.60
N PHE A 261 -7.03 -6.18 9.37
CA PHE A 261 -8.20 -6.14 8.50
C PHE A 261 -8.99 -7.45 8.49
N SER A 262 -8.52 -8.48 9.18
CA SER A 262 -9.12 -9.80 9.24
C SER A 262 -9.99 -9.97 10.50
N ASN A 263 -11.01 -10.82 10.42
CA ASN A 263 -11.99 -11.03 11.49
C ASN A 263 -11.49 -11.99 12.56
N TYR A 264 -11.74 -11.63 13.82
CA TYR A 264 -11.46 -12.42 15.02
C TYR A 264 -12.61 -12.27 16.04
N ASN A 265 -12.71 -13.21 16.98
CA ASN A 265 -13.61 -13.06 18.11
C ASN A 265 -13.21 -11.84 18.96
N CYS A 266 -14.19 -10.97 19.26
CA CYS A 266 -13.95 -9.73 19.99
C CYS A 266 -13.63 -9.97 21.46
N GLY A 267 -14.29 -10.95 22.07
CA GLY A 267 -14.20 -11.20 23.51
C GLY A 267 -14.72 -10.04 24.36
N SER A 268 -14.18 -9.91 25.54
CA SER A 268 -14.66 -8.97 26.57
C SER A 268 -14.64 -7.49 26.20
N VAL A 269 -13.91 -7.09 25.15
CA VAL A 269 -13.95 -5.71 24.66
C VAL A 269 -15.36 -5.34 24.17
N PHE A 270 -16.12 -6.31 23.68
CA PHE A 270 -17.49 -6.11 23.24
C PHE A 270 -18.48 -5.74 24.39
N LYS A 271 -18.10 -5.91 25.64
CA LYS A 271 -18.87 -5.45 26.79
C LYS A 271 -19.12 -3.94 26.79
N ILE A 272 -18.29 -3.17 26.08
CA ILE A 272 -18.54 -1.75 25.81
C ILE A 272 -19.85 -1.57 25.05
N VAL A 273 -20.08 -2.37 24.00
CA VAL A 273 -21.32 -2.35 23.21
C VAL A 273 -22.53 -2.75 24.07
N THR A 274 -22.37 -3.80 24.88
CA THR A 274 -23.43 -4.28 25.78
C THR A 274 -23.78 -3.24 26.83
N THR A 275 -22.78 -2.53 27.38
CA THR A 275 -23.00 -1.43 28.32
C THR A 275 -23.74 -0.29 27.64
N ALA A 276 -23.33 0.13 26.45
CA ALA A 276 -23.98 1.20 25.69
C ALA A 276 -25.43 0.84 25.38
N ALA A 277 -25.71 -0.39 24.90
CA ALA A 277 -27.07 -0.86 24.64
C ALA A 277 -27.96 -0.86 25.89
N ALA A 278 -27.41 -1.23 27.04
CA ALA A 278 -28.14 -1.23 28.32
C ALA A 278 -28.47 0.20 28.76
N LEU A 279 -27.51 1.13 28.65
CA LEU A 279 -27.71 2.54 29.03
C LEU A 279 -28.74 3.23 28.13
N GLU A 280 -28.69 3.01 26.80
CA GLU A 280 -29.67 3.53 25.85
C GLU A 280 -31.08 2.98 26.10
N ASN A 281 -31.21 1.76 26.66
CA ASN A 281 -32.48 1.21 27.11
C ASN A 281 -32.91 1.69 28.51
N GLY A 282 -32.24 2.71 29.08
CA GLY A 282 -32.58 3.28 30.37
C GLY A 282 -32.23 2.42 31.58
N ILE A 283 -31.39 1.38 31.41
CA ILE A 283 -30.93 0.57 32.55
C ILE A 283 -29.93 1.40 33.35
N SER A 284 -30.25 1.57 34.68
CA SER A 284 -29.41 2.41 35.54
C SER A 284 -28.02 1.81 35.77
N THR A 285 -27.01 2.66 35.88
CA THR A 285 -25.64 2.26 36.27
C THR A 285 -25.57 1.63 37.66
N SER A 286 -26.57 1.88 38.51
CA SER A 286 -26.75 1.26 39.84
C SER A 286 -27.38 -0.11 39.78
N SER A 287 -27.84 -0.61 38.63
CA SER A 287 -28.44 -1.95 38.46
C SER A 287 -27.46 -3.02 38.92
N LYS A 288 -27.93 -3.93 39.78
CA LYS A 288 -27.11 -4.99 40.36
C LYS A 288 -27.49 -6.35 39.82
N HIS A 289 -26.49 -7.12 39.48
CA HIS A 289 -26.62 -8.53 39.07
C HIS A 289 -25.66 -9.43 39.85
N GLY A 290 -26.07 -10.65 40.12
CA GLY A 290 -25.30 -11.62 40.90
C GLY A 290 -24.37 -12.47 40.02
N CYS A 291 -23.18 -12.74 40.53
CA CYS A 291 -22.23 -13.69 39.95
C CYS A 291 -21.82 -14.75 40.97
N GLN A 292 -22.22 -15.99 40.75
CA GLN A 292 -21.86 -17.16 41.55
C GLN A 292 -20.84 -18.07 40.87
N GLY A 293 -19.97 -17.46 39.97
CA GLY A 293 -18.99 -18.19 39.18
C GLY A 293 -19.55 -18.80 37.88
N SER A 294 -20.88 -18.86 37.74
CA SER A 294 -21.57 -19.26 36.50
C SER A 294 -22.98 -18.67 36.46
N PHE A 295 -23.60 -18.69 35.27
CA PHE A 295 -24.98 -18.29 35.05
C PHE A 295 -25.60 -19.20 34.00
N HIS A 296 -26.86 -19.65 34.22
CA HIS A 296 -27.59 -20.51 33.29
C HIS A 296 -28.57 -19.67 32.46
N VAL A 297 -28.61 -19.94 31.17
CA VAL A 297 -29.58 -19.38 30.25
C VAL A 297 -30.21 -20.56 29.51
N GLY A 298 -31.40 -20.97 29.93
CA GLY A 298 -31.97 -22.24 29.52
C GLY A 298 -31.04 -23.41 29.91
N ASP A 299 -30.74 -24.26 28.94
CA ASP A 299 -29.83 -25.41 29.13
C ASP A 299 -28.33 -25.06 28.99
N VAL A 300 -28.01 -23.81 28.66
CA VAL A 300 -26.62 -23.39 28.45
C VAL A 300 -26.03 -22.79 29.73
N LYS A 301 -24.93 -23.35 30.19
CA LYS A 301 -24.16 -22.86 31.33
C LYS A 301 -22.99 -22.01 30.89
N PHE A 302 -23.02 -20.73 31.24
CA PHE A 302 -21.94 -19.79 31.02
C PHE A 302 -21.06 -19.68 32.26
N HIS A 303 -19.76 -19.63 32.06
CA HIS A 303 -18.81 -19.56 33.17
C HIS A 303 -18.17 -18.15 33.28
N CYS A 304 -18.00 -17.73 34.54
CA CYS A 304 -17.11 -16.63 34.85
C CYS A 304 -15.63 -17.09 34.86
N HIS A 305 -14.69 -16.21 34.63
CA HIS A 305 -13.28 -16.48 34.85
C HIS A 305 -12.97 -16.71 36.33
N ASN A 306 -13.66 -15.99 37.24
CA ASN A 306 -13.68 -16.30 38.66
C ASN A 306 -14.74 -17.36 38.97
N ARG A 307 -14.30 -18.58 39.20
CA ARG A 307 -15.18 -19.74 39.47
C ARG A 307 -15.92 -19.68 40.83
N LEU A 308 -15.39 -18.90 41.78
CA LEU A 308 -16.01 -18.65 43.08
C LEU A 308 -17.11 -17.61 43.01
N GLY A 309 -17.17 -16.86 41.88
CA GLY A 309 -18.09 -15.74 41.69
C GLY A 309 -17.56 -14.42 42.27
N HIS A 310 -18.26 -13.35 41.93
CA HIS A 310 -17.95 -12.00 42.37
C HIS A 310 -18.99 -11.43 43.34
N GLY A 311 -20.04 -12.20 43.65
CA GLY A 311 -21.19 -11.71 44.42
C GLY A 311 -22.07 -10.74 43.62
N MET A 312 -22.70 -9.83 44.33
CA MET A 312 -23.56 -8.79 43.74
C MET A 312 -22.70 -7.64 43.21
N LEU A 313 -22.82 -7.31 41.91
CA LEU A 313 -22.04 -6.27 41.25
C LEU A 313 -22.98 -5.21 40.69
N SER A 314 -22.59 -3.95 40.78
CA SER A 314 -23.08 -2.83 40.00
C SER A 314 -22.50 -2.86 38.56
N MET A 315 -22.98 -1.99 37.67
CA MET A 315 -22.48 -1.93 36.29
C MET A 315 -20.97 -1.62 36.23
N LEU A 316 -20.49 -0.67 37.03
CA LEU A 316 -19.09 -0.32 37.10
C LEU A 316 -18.22 -1.47 37.62
N GLU A 317 -18.66 -2.13 38.68
CA GLU A 317 -17.93 -3.27 39.24
C GLU A 317 -17.97 -4.48 38.29
N GLY A 318 -19.07 -4.74 37.61
CA GLY A 318 -19.20 -5.80 36.59
C GLY A 318 -18.26 -5.55 35.41
N PHE A 319 -18.13 -4.29 34.99
CA PHE A 319 -17.19 -3.88 33.93
C PHE A 319 -15.72 -4.01 34.38
N ALA A 320 -15.38 -3.46 35.53
CA ALA A 320 -14.03 -3.52 36.10
C ALA A 320 -13.55 -4.96 36.33
N GLN A 321 -14.46 -5.86 36.77
CA GLN A 321 -14.18 -7.28 36.97
C GLN A 321 -14.31 -8.10 35.68
N SER A 322 -14.70 -7.49 34.58
CA SER A 322 -14.98 -8.20 33.31
C SER A 322 -15.89 -9.43 33.50
N CYS A 323 -16.92 -9.31 34.32
CA CYS A 323 -17.75 -10.44 34.80
C CYS A 323 -18.74 -10.91 33.73
N ASN A 324 -18.54 -12.10 33.14
CA ASN A 324 -19.43 -12.64 32.12
C ASN A 324 -20.90 -12.83 32.64
N PRO A 325 -21.17 -13.45 33.82
CA PRO A 325 -22.53 -13.56 34.34
C PRO A 325 -23.25 -12.23 34.51
N TYR A 326 -22.51 -11.16 34.92
CA TYR A 326 -23.08 -9.82 35.00
C TYR A 326 -23.57 -9.34 33.63
N PHE A 327 -22.69 -9.41 32.62
CA PHE A 327 -23.01 -8.90 31.28
C PHE A 327 -24.06 -9.73 30.55
N ILE A 328 -24.14 -11.02 30.78
CA ILE A 328 -25.24 -11.88 30.27
C ILE A 328 -26.58 -11.41 30.82
N GLN A 329 -26.69 -11.21 32.14
CA GLN A 329 -27.92 -10.71 32.75
C GLN A 329 -28.28 -9.31 32.25
N LEU A 330 -27.30 -8.41 32.16
CA LEU A 330 -27.49 -7.06 31.62
C LEU A 330 -28.00 -7.10 30.17
N ALA A 331 -27.41 -7.93 29.32
CA ALA A 331 -27.80 -8.10 27.93
C ALA A 331 -29.21 -8.69 27.76
N LEU A 332 -29.56 -9.68 28.59
CA LEU A 332 -30.90 -10.25 28.59
C LEU A 332 -31.94 -9.22 29.03
N GLN A 333 -31.63 -8.35 29.98
CA GLN A 333 -32.47 -7.24 30.40
C GLN A 333 -32.64 -6.18 29.30
N ALA A 334 -31.55 -5.83 28.58
CA ALA A 334 -31.58 -4.89 27.47
C ALA A 334 -32.32 -5.44 26.23
N GLY A 335 -32.24 -6.77 26.04
CA GLY A 335 -32.83 -7.47 24.91
C GLY A 335 -31.93 -7.56 23.67
N GLY A 336 -32.13 -8.68 22.93
CA GLY A 336 -31.32 -8.98 21.75
C GLY A 336 -31.41 -7.95 20.64
N ALA A 337 -32.58 -7.32 20.44
CA ALA A 337 -32.77 -6.27 19.44
C ALA A 337 -31.94 -5.01 19.76
N SER A 338 -31.87 -4.62 21.03
CA SER A 338 -31.09 -3.46 21.47
C SER A 338 -29.59 -3.70 21.29
N LEU A 339 -29.12 -4.91 21.62
CA LEU A 339 -27.72 -5.29 21.36
C LEU A 339 -27.40 -5.27 19.86
N TYR A 340 -28.28 -5.78 19.03
CA TYR A 340 -28.09 -5.76 17.58
C TYR A 340 -28.01 -4.32 17.04
N ASN A 341 -28.98 -3.49 17.40
CA ASN A 341 -29.05 -2.10 16.93
C ASN A 341 -27.81 -1.32 17.38
N MET A 342 -27.44 -1.38 18.66
CA MET A 342 -26.21 -0.73 19.14
C MET A 342 -24.95 -1.23 18.42
N SER A 343 -24.87 -2.53 18.16
CA SER A 343 -23.75 -3.11 17.41
C SER A 343 -23.68 -2.57 15.98
N ALA A 344 -24.83 -2.45 15.31
CA ALA A 344 -24.93 -1.89 13.95
C ALA A 344 -24.59 -0.39 13.93
N ASP A 345 -25.09 0.38 14.90
CA ASP A 345 -24.81 1.81 15.05
C ASP A 345 -23.31 2.06 15.25
N LEU A 346 -22.63 1.20 16.00
CA LEU A 346 -21.20 1.21 16.22
C LEU A 346 -20.37 0.58 15.08
N GLY A 347 -21.03 0.18 13.97
CA GLY A 347 -20.35 -0.24 12.73
C GLY A 347 -20.02 -1.72 12.62
N PHE A 348 -20.50 -2.58 13.53
CA PHE A 348 -20.23 -4.04 13.49
C PHE A 348 -21.06 -4.80 12.44
N ASP A 349 -21.85 -4.12 11.61
CA ASP A 349 -22.65 -4.71 10.53
C ASP A 349 -22.03 -4.49 9.13
N ARG A 350 -20.90 -3.78 9.04
CA ARG A 350 -20.30 -3.32 7.79
C ARG A 350 -18.76 -3.36 7.85
N PRO A 351 -18.06 -3.29 6.72
CA PRO A 351 -16.61 -3.06 6.73
C PRO A 351 -16.28 -1.64 7.16
N VAL A 352 -15.11 -1.45 7.76
CA VAL A 352 -14.55 -0.10 7.99
C VAL A 352 -13.84 0.34 6.72
N PHE A 353 -14.25 1.48 6.17
CA PHE A 353 -13.61 2.10 5.02
C PHE A 353 -12.52 3.06 5.50
N LEU A 354 -11.30 2.87 5.02
CA LEU A 354 -10.10 3.63 5.39
C LEU A 354 -9.73 4.67 4.34
N ALA A 355 -10.08 4.40 3.10
CA ALA A 355 -10.01 5.26 1.93
C ALA A 355 -10.94 4.73 0.85
N GLU A 356 -11.06 5.43 -0.29
CA GLU A 356 -11.70 4.89 -1.48
C GLU A 356 -10.96 3.63 -1.94
N GLY A 357 -11.70 2.55 -2.20
CA GLY A 357 -11.13 1.24 -2.55
C GLY A 357 -10.42 0.49 -1.41
N TRP A 358 -10.25 1.08 -0.22
CA TRP A 358 -9.52 0.48 0.89
C TRP A 358 -10.40 0.26 2.11
N LYS A 359 -10.67 -1.01 2.42
CA LYS A 359 -11.59 -1.41 3.50
C LYS A 359 -11.11 -2.67 4.21
N THR A 360 -11.57 -2.84 5.45
CA THR A 360 -11.40 -4.09 6.21
C THR A 360 -12.36 -5.19 5.73
N ALA A 361 -12.20 -6.40 6.26
CA ALA A 361 -13.26 -7.39 6.21
C ALA A 361 -14.53 -6.83 6.90
N ARG A 362 -15.72 -7.27 6.43
CA ARG A 362 -16.99 -6.97 7.09
C ARG A 362 -17.03 -7.73 8.39
N ALA A 363 -17.38 -7.06 9.50
CA ALA A 363 -17.66 -7.74 10.75
C ALA A 363 -18.89 -8.67 10.61
N VAL A 364 -18.95 -9.69 11.44
CA VAL A 364 -20.04 -10.68 11.45
C VAL A 364 -20.83 -10.53 12.73
N LEU A 365 -22.11 -10.16 12.60
CA LEU A 365 -23.07 -10.14 13.70
C LEU A 365 -24.04 -11.33 13.60
N PRO A 366 -24.55 -11.86 14.73
CA PRO A 366 -25.70 -12.75 14.68
C PRO A 366 -26.89 -11.99 14.08
N SER A 367 -27.72 -12.69 13.30
CA SER A 367 -28.95 -12.08 12.76
C SER A 367 -29.95 -11.79 13.91
N GLN A 368 -30.85 -10.84 13.67
CA GLN A 368 -31.93 -10.54 14.64
C GLN A 368 -32.75 -11.80 15.01
N GLY A 369 -33.00 -12.69 14.03
CA GLY A 369 -33.69 -13.96 14.26
C GLY A 369 -32.92 -14.90 15.19
N GLN A 370 -31.60 -14.93 15.13
CA GLN A 370 -30.75 -15.70 16.06
C GLN A 370 -30.78 -15.10 17.47
N LEU A 371 -30.92 -13.80 17.63
CA LEU A 371 -30.99 -13.11 18.91
C LEU A 371 -32.37 -13.20 19.62
N VAL A 372 -33.31 -13.89 19.02
CA VAL A 372 -34.52 -14.35 19.74
C VAL A 372 -34.14 -15.40 20.81
N SER A 373 -33.06 -16.17 20.57
CA SER A 373 -32.54 -17.13 21.55
C SER A 373 -31.79 -16.41 22.68
N PRO A 374 -32.22 -16.59 23.95
CA PRO A 374 -31.51 -16.01 25.09
C PRO A 374 -30.05 -16.46 25.21
N ALA A 375 -29.73 -17.69 24.80
CA ALA A 375 -28.36 -18.19 24.80
C ALA A 375 -27.47 -17.46 23.75
N ALA A 376 -28.02 -17.09 22.57
CA ALA A 376 -27.31 -16.30 21.57
C ALA A 376 -27.06 -14.87 22.08
N VAL A 377 -28.03 -14.25 22.75
CA VAL A 377 -27.85 -12.97 23.44
C VAL A 377 -26.75 -13.06 24.50
N GLY A 378 -26.76 -14.14 25.29
CA GLY A 378 -25.75 -14.40 26.31
C GLY A 378 -24.33 -14.51 25.73
N ASN A 379 -24.15 -15.17 24.58
CA ASN A 379 -22.87 -15.23 23.88
C ASN A 379 -22.42 -13.83 23.35
N LEU A 380 -23.34 -13.13 22.71
CA LEU A 380 -23.07 -11.80 22.18
C LEU A 380 -22.68 -10.82 23.28
N ALA A 381 -23.28 -10.92 24.47
CA ALA A 381 -23.06 -10.02 25.60
C ALA A 381 -21.59 -9.80 26.00
N PHE A 382 -20.74 -10.79 25.77
CA PHE A 382 -19.31 -10.72 26.09
C PHE A 382 -18.41 -11.05 24.88
N GLY A 383 -18.93 -10.82 23.67
CA GLY A 383 -18.16 -10.87 22.44
C GLY A 383 -17.81 -12.28 21.94
N GLN A 384 -18.71 -13.24 22.14
CA GLN A 384 -18.56 -14.62 21.72
C GLN A 384 -19.68 -15.07 20.76
N GLY A 385 -19.71 -16.35 20.43
CA GLY A 385 -20.64 -16.92 19.46
C GLY A 385 -20.19 -16.67 18.02
N VAL A 386 -21.11 -16.22 17.17
CA VAL A 386 -20.82 -15.92 15.74
C VAL A 386 -20.21 -14.54 15.51
N LEU A 387 -20.14 -13.72 16.56
CA LEU A 387 -19.55 -12.38 16.47
C LEU A 387 -18.08 -12.45 16.10
N MET A 388 -17.75 -11.78 15.02
CA MET A 388 -16.35 -11.58 14.61
C MET A 388 -16.17 -10.14 14.10
N ALA A 389 -15.05 -9.50 14.45
CA ALA A 389 -14.69 -8.19 13.96
C ALA A 389 -13.18 -8.05 13.77
N THR A 390 -12.78 -7.02 13.03
CA THR A 390 -11.35 -6.78 12.83
C THR A 390 -10.77 -5.93 13.97
N PRO A 391 -9.46 -5.97 14.22
CA PRO A 391 -8.79 -5.05 15.14
C PRO A 391 -9.08 -3.57 14.89
N VAL A 392 -9.28 -3.18 13.62
CA VAL A 392 -9.69 -1.81 13.28
C VAL A 392 -11.10 -1.47 13.79
N HIS A 393 -12.07 -2.41 13.73
CA HIS A 393 -13.39 -2.20 14.36
C HIS A 393 -13.28 -1.98 15.87
N ILE A 394 -12.39 -2.75 16.51
CA ILE A 394 -12.16 -2.61 17.95
C ILE A 394 -11.51 -1.27 18.29
N ALA A 395 -10.53 -0.83 17.50
CA ALA A 395 -9.93 0.50 17.66
C ALA A 395 -10.97 1.61 17.48
N GLN A 396 -11.87 1.48 16.50
CA GLN A 396 -12.98 2.42 16.28
C GLN A 396 -13.97 2.42 17.48
N LEU A 397 -14.33 1.25 18.00
CA LEU A 397 -15.20 1.13 19.18
C LEU A 397 -14.59 1.86 20.40
N ILE A 398 -13.32 1.58 20.70
CA ILE A 398 -12.63 2.22 21.84
C ILE A 398 -12.54 3.72 21.63
N SER A 399 -12.18 4.14 20.42
CA SER A 399 -12.11 5.55 20.03
C SER A 399 -13.46 6.24 20.24
N THR A 400 -14.56 5.61 19.83
CA THR A 400 -15.93 6.13 20.03
C THR A 400 -16.25 6.29 21.51
N ALA A 401 -15.89 5.31 22.34
CA ALA A 401 -16.14 5.37 23.78
C ALA A 401 -15.39 6.55 24.45
N VAL A 402 -14.10 6.74 24.12
CA VAL A 402 -13.31 7.85 24.70
C VAL A 402 -13.62 9.20 24.06
N ASN A 403 -14.23 9.22 22.89
CA ASN A 403 -14.66 10.42 22.17
C ASN A 403 -16.14 10.78 22.45
N ARG A 404 -16.60 10.47 23.66
CA ARG A 404 -17.95 10.80 24.16
C ARG A 404 -19.09 10.24 23.31
N GLY A 405 -18.90 9.05 22.74
CA GLY A 405 -19.88 8.39 21.88
C GLY A 405 -19.89 8.85 20.42
N ASN A 406 -19.06 9.80 20.03
CA ASN A 406 -18.96 10.21 18.64
C ASN A 406 -18.21 9.18 17.81
N LEU A 407 -18.91 8.51 16.92
CA LEU A 407 -18.34 7.53 16.00
C LEU A 407 -17.53 8.25 14.91
N ILE A 408 -16.22 8.10 14.93
CA ILE A 408 -15.32 8.68 13.93
C ILE A 408 -14.86 7.58 12.99
N ARG A 409 -14.88 7.89 11.69
CA ARG A 409 -14.38 6.96 10.67
C ARG A 409 -12.85 6.89 10.71
N PRO A 410 -12.27 5.69 10.88
CA PRO A 410 -10.84 5.51 10.75
C PRO A 410 -10.36 5.87 9.34
N THR A 411 -9.15 6.43 9.24
CA THR A 411 -8.53 6.77 7.96
C THR A 411 -7.04 6.42 7.95
N LEU A 412 -6.55 6.01 6.77
CA LEU A 412 -5.12 5.82 6.49
C LEU A 412 -4.57 6.90 5.54
N ILE A 413 -5.42 7.79 5.02
CA ILE A 413 -5.03 8.81 4.05
C ILE A 413 -5.08 10.17 4.67
N LYS A 414 -4.01 10.95 4.48
CA LYS A 414 -3.92 12.37 4.84
C LYS A 414 -4.15 13.26 3.63
N GLY A 415 -3.67 12.85 2.45
CA GLY A 415 -3.83 13.61 1.22
C GLY A 415 -2.97 13.09 0.08
N THR A 416 -2.91 13.85 -0.99
CA THR A 416 -1.99 13.66 -2.13
C THR A 416 -0.94 14.76 -2.11
N VAL A 417 0.21 14.46 -2.68
CA VAL A 417 1.34 15.37 -2.85
C VAL A 417 1.55 15.55 -4.35
N ASP A 418 1.52 16.79 -4.81
CA ASP A 418 1.81 17.13 -6.21
C ASP A 418 3.30 17.51 -6.40
N PHE A 419 3.63 18.06 -7.59
CA PHE A 419 5.00 18.44 -7.91
C PHE A 419 5.51 19.65 -7.12
N ASP A 420 4.60 20.46 -6.62
CA ASP A 420 4.93 21.70 -5.91
C ASP A 420 5.02 21.49 -4.38
N GLY A 421 4.66 20.29 -3.89
CA GLY A 421 4.73 19.86 -2.49
C GLY A 421 3.40 20.05 -1.75
#